data_56dd21e4aa839afb7aceb286b608ea9a
#
_entry.id   56dd21e4aa839afb7aceb286b608ea9a
#
_cell.length_a   1.000
_cell.length_b   1.000
_cell.length_c   1.000
_cell.angle_alpha   90.00
_cell.angle_beta   90.00
_cell.angle_gamma   90.00
#
_symmetry.space_group_name_H-M   'P 1'
#
loop_
_entity.id
_entity.type
_entity.pdbx_description
1 polymer ?
#
loop_
_entity_poly.entity_id
_entity_poly.type
_entity_poly.pdbx_seq_one_letter_code
_entity_poly.pdbx_strand_id
1 'polypeptide(L)'
;MTDIVRVENLVKRYDDLIALDHFNLSIAPGEIFGLLGPNGSGKTTSINCILQLLAYDKGTIELFGERMTPARYDLKRRIGVVPQQVAVFDELTVRENIDYFCSLYVNDRKRRRALVDEAIDFVGLGDFTKFRPGKLSGGLARRLNIACGIAHKPELIFFDEPTVAVDPQSRNAILEGICRLRDEGATVVYTSHYMEEVEQICSRIMIMDGGRVLAQGTNDELKRMIQMGEKIVIEVGEVPSAALGAVASLPHVLDLSATAGQLTFSCEASPHNLTDILDALRSHDVPLGRIYSEPPTLNDVFLEITGRELRD
;
A
#
# COMPACT_ATOMS: atom_id res chain seq x y z
N MET A 1 -15.07 -14.92 -12.91
CA MET A 1 -13.62 -15.08 -13.15
C MET A 1 -13.03 -15.78 -11.93
N THR A 2 -12.10 -16.68 -12.10
CA THR A 2 -11.43 -17.38 -10.98
C THR A 2 -10.39 -16.44 -10.37
N ASP A 3 -10.36 -16.33 -9.05
CA ASP A 3 -9.34 -15.54 -8.35
C ASP A 3 -7.92 -16.06 -8.65
N ILE A 4 -6.97 -15.15 -8.78
CA ILE A 4 -5.55 -15.51 -8.96
C ILE A 4 -4.90 -15.89 -7.62
N VAL A 5 -5.37 -15.29 -6.53
CA VAL A 5 -5.03 -15.63 -5.14
C VAL A 5 -6.30 -15.85 -4.37
N ARG A 6 -6.43 -16.99 -3.71
CA ARG A 6 -7.51 -17.30 -2.78
C ARG A 6 -6.95 -17.89 -1.51
N VAL A 7 -7.26 -17.27 -0.40
CA VAL A 7 -6.84 -17.70 0.94
C VAL A 7 -8.09 -17.81 1.81
N GLU A 8 -8.27 -18.95 2.46
CA GLU A 8 -9.42 -19.20 3.31
C GLU A 8 -9.00 -19.65 4.71
N ASN A 9 -9.50 -18.96 5.73
CA ASN A 9 -9.34 -19.26 7.15
C ASN A 9 -7.88 -19.50 7.56
N LEU A 10 -6.94 -18.70 7.04
CA LEU A 10 -5.53 -18.85 7.32
C LEU A 10 -5.22 -18.41 8.75
N VAL A 11 -4.61 -19.31 9.51
CA VAL A 11 -4.15 -19.06 10.89
C VAL A 11 -2.66 -19.30 10.95
N LYS A 12 -1.92 -18.34 11.51
CA LYS A 12 -0.49 -18.46 11.81
C LYS A 12 -0.22 -18.02 13.24
N ARG A 13 0.46 -18.85 13.99
CA ARG A 13 0.90 -18.58 15.37
C ARG A 13 2.42 -18.64 15.47
N TYR A 14 2.94 -17.83 16.36
CA TYR A 14 4.30 -17.88 16.87
C TYR A 14 4.16 -17.99 18.39
N ASP A 15 4.31 -19.19 18.91
CA ASP A 15 4.04 -19.52 20.32
C ASP A 15 2.64 -19.02 20.74
N ASP A 16 2.57 -18.06 21.65
CA ASP A 16 1.30 -17.47 22.14
C ASP A 16 0.77 -16.34 21.24
N LEU A 17 1.57 -15.82 20.29
CA LEU A 17 1.17 -14.75 19.41
C LEU A 17 0.42 -15.27 18.18
N ILE A 18 -0.82 -14.81 17.99
CA ILE A 18 -1.57 -15.06 16.75
C ILE A 18 -1.21 -13.96 15.76
N ALA A 19 -0.36 -14.31 14.79
CA ALA A 19 0.09 -13.36 13.75
C ALA A 19 -0.90 -13.23 12.59
N LEU A 20 -1.71 -14.26 12.33
CA LEU A 20 -2.86 -14.23 11.42
C LEU A 20 -4.01 -15.00 12.07
N ASP A 21 -5.16 -14.34 12.19
CA ASP A 21 -6.35 -14.88 12.83
C ASP A 21 -7.49 -15.02 11.82
N HIS A 22 -7.68 -16.24 11.29
CA HIS A 22 -8.71 -16.56 10.30
C HIS A 22 -8.68 -15.61 9.08
N PHE A 23 -7.47 -15.31 8.60
CA PHE A 23 -7.25 -14.40 7.48
C PHE A 23 -7.83 -14.98 6.19
N ASN A 24 -8.62 -14.18 5.48
CA ASN A 24 -9.23 -14.52 4.20
C ASN A 24 -8.83 -13.47 3.18
N LEU A 25 -8.49 -13.89 1.96
CA LEU A 25 -8.06 -13.01 0.87
C LEU A 25 -8.50 -13.57 -0.47
N SER A 26 -9.03 -12.70 -1.33
CA SER A 26 -9.42 -12.99 -2.70
C SER A 26 -8.94 -11.87 -3.61
N ILE A 27 -8.10 -12.20 -4.61
CA ILE A 27 -7.53 -11.24 -5.57
C ILE A 27 -7.89 -11.69 -6.98
N ALA A 28 -8.47 -10.77 -7.75
CA ALA A 28 -8.81 -10.99 -9.15
C ALA A 28 -7.57 -10.79 -10.06
N PRO A 29 -7.50 -11.44 -11.23
CA PRO A 29 -6.45 -11.18 -12.19
C PRO A 29 -6.44 -9.73 -12.68
N GLY A 30 -5.24 -9.14 -12.83
CA GLY A 30 -5.02 -7.82 -13.42
C GLY A 30 -5.33 -6.64 -12.48
N GLU A 31 -5.49 -6.86 -11.17
CA GLU A 31 -5.64 -5.76 -10.21
C GLU A 31 -4.34 -5.46 -9.45
N ILE A 32 -4.24 -4.25 -8.89
CA ILE A 32 -3.30 -3.93 -7.83
C ILE A 32 -4.07 -4.00 -6.52
N PHE A 33 -3.76 -5.01 -5.70
CA PHE A 33 -4.40 -5.23 -4.42
C PHE A 33 -3.50 -4.74 -3.28
N GLY A 34 -3.99 -3.79 -2.50
CA GLY A 34 -3.28 -3.18 -1.38
C GLY A 34 -3.50 -3.93 -0.07
N LEU A 35 -2.43 -4.33 0.63
CA LEU A 35 -2.48 -4.75 2.03
C LEU A 35 -1.95 -3.60 2.89
N LEU A 36 -2.84 -2.90 3.57
CA LEU A 36 -2.55 -1.72 4.38
C LEU A 36 -2.61 -2.07 5.87
N GLY A 37 -1.70 -1.52 6.66
CA GLY A 37 -1.73 -1.67 8.11
C GLY A 37 -0.40 -1.33 8.76
N PRO A 38 -0.36 -1.13 10.09
CA PRO A 38 0.85 -0.81 10.82
C PRO A 38 1.89 -1.94 10.79
N ASN A 39 3.08 -1.63 11.25
CA ASN A 39 4.12 -2.63 11.46
C ASN A 39 3.61 -3.69 12.46
N GLY A 40 3.82 -4.97 12.14
CA GLY A 40 3.31 -6.08 12.95
C GLY A 40 1.84 -6.45 12.71
N SER A 41 1.12 -5.82 11.77
CA SER A 41 -0.28 -6.18 11.46
C SER A 41 -0.46 -7.54 10.75
N GLY A 42 0.63 -8.17 10.30
CA GLY A 42 0.59 -9.48 9.65
C GLY A 42 0.80 -9.47 8.13
N LYS A 43 1.04 -8.31 7.48
CA LYS A 43 1.24 -8.17 6.03
C LYS A 43 2.32 -9.13 5.47
N THR A 44 3.56 -8.96 5.91
CA THR A 44 4.69 -9.83 5.49
C THR A 44 4.47 -11.29 5.89
N THR A 45 3.84 -11.54 7.04
CA THR A 45 3.50 -12.92 7.47
C THR A 45 2.51 -13.56 6.51
N SER A 46 1.47 -12.82 6.06
CA SER A 46 0.50 -13.34 5.10
C SER A 46 1.15 -13.66 3.75
N ILE A 47 2.00 -12.76 3.22
CA ILE A 47 2.76 -13.01 2.00
C ILE A 47 3.63 -14.27 2.13
N ASN A 48 4.40 -14.40 3.20
CA ASN A 48 5.27 -15.55 3.41
C ASN A 48 4.51 -16.88 3.53
N CYS A 49 3.33 -16.88 4.15
CA CYS A 49 2.45 -18.03 4.18
C CYS A 49 1.89 -18.34 2.78
N ILE A 50 1.42 -17.34 2.04
CA ILE A 50 0.90 -17.50 0.67
C ILE A 50 1.96 -18.11 -0.26
N LEU A 51 3.20 -17.63 -0.16
CA LEU A 51 4.34 -18.13 -0.94
C LEU A 51 4.88 -19.48 -0.45
N GLN A 52 4.35 -20.02 0.65
CA GLN A 52 4.86 -21.25 1.30
C GLN A 52 6.35 -21.12 1.70
N LEU A 53 6.77 -19.94 2.07
CA LEU A 53 8.07 -19.69 2.70
C LEU A 53 7.97 -19.85 4.22
N LEU A 54 6.76 -19.75 4.75
CA LEU A 54 6.43 -19.92 6.16
C LEU A 54 5.29 -20.93 6.29
N ALA A 55 5.47 -21.91 7.18
CA ALA A 55 4.40 -22.84 7.53
C ALA A 55 3.30 -22.12 8.32
N TYR A 56 2.06 -22.51 8.11
CA TYR A 56 0.88 -22.00 8.82
C TYR A 56 0.11 -23.14 9.52
N ASP A 57 -0.73 -22.79 10.47
CA ASP A 57 -1.38 -23.78 11.35
C ASP A 57 -2.70 -24.31 10.79
N LYS A 58 -3.48 -23.44 10.13
CA LYS A 58 -4.79 -23.79 9.53
C LYS A 58 -5.06 -22.95 8.29
N GLY A 59 -5.99 -23.44 7.47
CA GLY A 59 -6.48 -22.74 6.28
C GLY A 59 -6.06 -23.39 4.97
N THR A 60 -6.48 -22.78 3.88
CA THR A 60 -6.13 -23.20 2.52
C THR A 60 -5.64 -22.01 1.71
N ILE A 61 -4.71 -22.28 0.81
CA ILE A 61 -4.16 -21.27 -0.11
C ILE A 61 -4.21 -21.86 -1.51
N GLU A 62 -4.82 -21.12 -2.41
CA GLU A 62 -4.87 -21.42 -3.84
C GLU A 62 -4.24 -20.26 -4.62
N LEU A 63 -3.38 -20.57 -5.57
CA LEU A 63 -2.83 -19.62 -6.52
C LEU A 63 -3.14 -20.11 -7.93
N PHE A 64 -3.61 -19.20 -8.78
CA PHE A 64 -4.01 -19.51 -10.16
C PHE A 64 -5.11 -20.60 -10.25
N GLY A 65 -5.96 -20.71 -9.21
CA GLY A 65 -7.02 -21.73 -9.10
C GLY A 65 -6.52 -23.11 -8.66
N GLU A 66 -5.27 -23.24 -8.25
CA GLU A 66 -4.65 -24.49 -7.83
C GLU A 66 -4.11 -24.39 -6.39
N ARG A 67 -4.23 -25.48 -5.63
CA ARG A 67 -3.74 -25.54 -4.24
C ARG A 67 -2.23 -25.31 -4.18
N MET A 68 -1.83 -24.32 -3.38
CA MET A 68 -0.43 -23.98 -3.17
C MET A 68 0.20 -24.89 -2.10
N THR A 69 1.39 -25.39 -2.38
CA THR A 69 2.21 -26.18 -1.45
C THR A 69 3.70 -25.83 -1.63
N PRO A 70 4.58 -26.17 -0.68
CA PRO A 70 6.02 -25.88 -0.80
C PRO A 70 6.67 -26.43 -2.08
N ALA A 71 6.16 -27.56 -2.62
CA ALA A 71 6.72 -28.25 -3.79
C ALA A 71 6.17 -27.76 -5.14
N ARG A 72 5.21 -26.81 -5.16
CA ARG A 72 4.60 -26.30 -6.40
C ARG A 72 5.51 -25.26 -7.09
N TYR A 73 6.66 -25.75 -7.60
CA TYR A 73 7.59 -24.92 -8.37
C TYR A 73 7.04 -24.44 -9.70
N ASP A 74 6.06 -25.16 -10.27
CA ASP A 74 5.31 -24.75 -11.45
C ASP A 74 4.55 -23.44 -11.22
N LEU A 75 3.85 -23.28 -10.08
CA LEU A 75 3.18 -22.04 -9.69
C LEU A 75 4.20 -20.95 -9.30
N LYS A 76 5.24 -21.32 -8.53
CA LYS A 76 6.27 -20.37 -8.09
C LYS A 76 7.00 -19.69 -9.26
N ARG A 77 7.13 -20.38 -10.41
CA ARG A 77 7.73 -19.79 -11.63
C ARG A 77 6.91 -18.67 -12.26
N ARG A 78 5.64 -18.57 -11.91
CA ARG A 78 4.72 -17.53 -12.37
C ARG A 78 4.63 -16.34 -11.42
N ILE A 79 5.41 -16.38 -10.31
CA ILE A 79 5.37 -15.40 -9.22
C ILE A 79 6.67 -14.62 -9.18
N GLY A 80 6.56 -13.30 -9.06
CA GLY A 80 7.64 -12.38 -8.72
C GLY A 80 7.54 -11.95 -7.26
N VAL A 81 8.68 -11.79 -6.61
CA VAL A 81 8.73 -11.32 -5.22
C VAL A 81 9.77 -10.21 -5.10
N VAL A 82 9.35 -9.08 -4.58
CA VAL A 82 10.20 -7.94 -4.25
C VAL A 82 10.13 -7.73 -2.74
N PRO A 83 11.09 -8.27 -1.97
CA PRO A 83 11.07 -8.18 -0.52
C PRO A 83 11.39 -6.77 -0.01
N GLN A 84 10.98 -6.47 1.23
CA GLN A 84 11.23 -5.20 1.90
C GLN A 84 12.73 -4.88 2.00
N GLN A 85 13.55 -5.86 2.35
CA GLN A 85 15.01 -5.69 2.31
C GLN A 85 15.53 -5.93 0.90
N VAL A 86 16.49 -5.12 0.48
CA VAL A 86 17.17 -5.32 -0.81
C VAL A 86 17.93 -6.64 -0.77
N ALA A 87 17.51 -7.59 -1.60
CA ALA A 87 18.04 -8.96 -1.64
C ALA A 87 18.79 -9.19 -2.96
N VAL A 88 19.97 -8.61 -3.08
CA VAL A 88 20.86 -8.72 -4.24
C VAL A 88 22.27 -9.15 -3.81
N PHE A 89 23.08 -9.61 -4.73
CA PHE A 89 24.46 -10.00 -4.48
C PHE A 89 25.40 -8.81 -4.65
N ASP A 90 26.11 -8.43 -3.60
CA ASP A 90 27.03 -7.28 -3.60
C ASP A 90 28.24 -7.47 -4.51
N GLU A 91 28.63 -8.71 -4.77
CA GLU A 91 29.76 -9.08 -5.64
C GLU A 91 29.42 -8.98 -7.13
N LEU A 92 28.14 -9.05 -7.49
CA LEU A 92 27.65 -8.99 -8.85
C LEU A 92 27.33 -7.53 -9.24
N THR A 93 27.48 -7.22 -10.53
CA THR A 93 27.01 -5.97 -11.10
C THR A 93 25.49 -5.92 -11.18
N VAL A 94 24.90 -4.76 -11.46
CA VAL A 94 23.46 -4.59 -11.72
C VAL A 94 22.96 -5.59 -12.74
N ARG A 95 23.61 -5.68 -13.91
CA ARG A 95 23.24 -6.61 -14.98
C ARG A 95 23.37 -8.07 -14.55
N GLU A 96 24.45 -8.42 -13.88
CA GLU A 96 24.69 -9.78 -13.42
C GLU A 96 23.68 -10.23 -12.36
N ASN A 97 23.27 -9.34 -11.46
CA ASN A 97 22.19 -9.61 -10.51
C ASN A 97 20.88 -9.93 -11.24
N ILE A 98 20.46 -9.08 -12.17
CA ILE A 98 19.21 -9.28 -12.91
C ILE A 98 19.28 -10.56 -13.75
N ASP A 99 20.40 -10.82 -14.43
CA ASP A 99 20.62 -12.08 -15.19
C ASP A 99 20.58 -13.31 -14.31
N TYR A 100 21.21 -13.26 -13.13
CA TYR A 100 21.20 -14.34 -12.16
C TYR A 100 19.78 -14.70 -11.74
N PHE A 101 19.00 -13.73 -11.23
CA PHE A 101 17.62 -13.98 -10.80
C PHE A 101 16.73 -14.43 -11.96
N CYS A 102 16.84 -13.82 -13.13
CA CYS A 102 16.11 -14.24 -14.32
C CYS A 102 16.48 -15.67 -14.75
N SER A 103 17.74 -16.09 -14.56
CA SER A 103 18.22 -17.43 -14.94
C SER A 103 17.59 -18.58 -14.15
N LEU A 104 17.05 -18.29 -12.95
CA LEU A 104 16.34 -19.27 -12.13
C LEU A 104 15.02 -19.71 -12.79
N TYR A 105 14.48 -18.91 -13.70
CA TYR A 105 13.19 -19.11 -14.35
C TYR A 105 13.32 -19.34 -15.88
N VAL A 106 14.31 -18.73 -16.53
CA VAL A 106 14.45 -18.69 -17.98
C VAL A 106 15.78 -19.32 -18.40
N ASN A 107 15.74 -20.55 -18.92
CA ASN A 107 16.93 -21.30 -19.36
C ASN A 107 17.48 -20.81 -20.70
N ASP A 108 16.62 -20.37 -21.63
CA ASP A 108 17.05 -19.89 -22.96
C ASP A 108 17.85 -18.59 -22.83
N ARG A 109 19.10 -18.62 -23.24
CA ARG A 109 20.04 -17.50 -23.12
C ARG A 109 19.62 -16.27 -23.92
N LYS A 110 19.08 -16.48 -25.12
CA LYS A 110 18.68 -15.35 -25.99
C LYS A 110 17.47 -14.63 -25.42
N ARG A 111 16.46 -15.40 -25.01
CA ARG A 111 15.27 -14.87 -24.35
C ARG A 111 15.63 -14.17 -23.04
N ARG A 112 16.46 -14.81 -22.21
CA ARG A 112 16.89 -14.25 -20.91
C ARG A 112 17.60 -12.92 -21.10
N ARG A 113 18.53 -12.80 -22.06
CA ARG A 113 19.21 -11.53 -22.34
C ARG A 113 18.24 -10.41 -22.71
N ALA A 114 17.26 -10.69 -23.56
CA ALA A 114 16.24 -9.73 -23.92
C ALA A 114 15.41 -9.27 -22.71
N LEU A 115 15.01 -10.21 -21.85
CA LEU A 115 14.27 -9.91 -20.61
C LEU A 115 15.08 -9.10 -19.61
N VAL A 116 16.38 -9.36 -19.50
CA VAL A 116 17.30 -8.59 -18.65
C VAL A 116 17.44 -7.17 -19.18
N ASP A 117 17.63 -6.99 -20.48
CA ASP A 117 17.69 -5.66 -21.11
C ASP A 117 16.38 -4.89 -20.84
N GLU A 118 15.24 -5.53 -21.06
CA GLU A 118 13.92 -4.94 -20.80
C GLU A 118 13.71 -4.57 -19.33
N ALA A 119 14.12 -5.42 -18.38
CA ALA A 119 14.03 -5.12 -16.95
C ALA A 119 14.93 -3.95 -16.55
N ILE A 120 16.14 -3.84 -17.11
CA ILE A 120 17.04 -2.70 -16.90
C ILE A 120 16.41 -1.39 -17.38
N ASP A 121 15.85 -1.41 -18.57
CA ASP A 121 15.20 -0.24 -19.18
C ASP A 121 13.94 0.14 -18.39
N PHE A 122 13.17 -0.86 -17.95
CA PHE A 122 11.95 -0.66 -17.16
C PHE A 122 12.19 0.11 -15.88
N VAL A 123 13.27 -0.20 -15.15
CA VAL A 123 13.63 0.47 -13.88
C VAL A 123 14.58 1.66 -14.07
N GLY A 124 15.00 1.97 -15.31
CA GLY A 124 15.90 3.09 -15.63
C GLY A 124 17.32 2.91 -15.06
N LEU A 125 17.88 1.70 -15.16
CA LEU A 125 19.24 1.39 -14.69
C LEU A 125 20.27 1.24 -15.83
N GLY A 126 19.98 1.74 -17.03
CA GLY A 126 20.84 1.63 -18.22
C GLY A 126 22.28 2.09 -17.99
N ASP A 127 22.46 3.27 -17.35
CA ASP A 127 23.77 3.86 -17.07
C ASP A 127 24.53 3.16 -15.94
N PHE A 128 23.85 2.34 -15.13
CA PHE A 128 24.38 1.70 -13.93
C PHE A 128 24.68 0.22 -14.11
N THR A 129 24.52 -0.34 -15.32
CA THR A 129 24.59 -1.79 -15.59
C THR A 129 25.87 -2.47 -15.13
N LYS A 130 27.00 -1.74 -15.11
CA LYS A 130 28.32 -2.22 -14.69
C LYS A 130 28.66 -1.89 -13.22
N PHE A 131 27.79 -1.17 -12.52
CA PHE A 131 27.99 -0.85 -11.10
C PHE A 131 27.63 -2.04 -10.23
N ARG A 132 28.29 -2.15 -9.08
CA ARG A 132 27.92 -3.06 -8.00
C ARG A 132 26.93 -2.37 -7.05
N PRO A 133 26.06 -3.14 -6.34
CA PRO A 133 25.05 -2.58 -5.44
C PRO A 133 25.59 -1.56 -4.43
N GLY A 134 26.74 -1.81 -3.83
CA GLY A 134 27.35 -0.90 -2.87
C GLY A 134 27.77 0.49 -3.41
N LYS A 135 27.69 0.70 -4.73
CA LYS A 135 27.92 2.02 -5.37
C LYS A 135 26.62 2.72 -5.78
N LEU A 136 25.48 2.11 -5.51
CA LEU A 136 24.15 2.66 -5.84
C LEU A 136 23.62 3.48 -4.66
N SER A 137 22.81 4.49 -4.97
CA SER A 137 21.97 5.10 -3.94
C SER A 137 20.89 4.12 -3.47
N GLY A 138 20.26 4.37 -2.30
CA GLY A 138 19.18 3.53 -1.79
C GLY A 138 18.03 3.34 -2.80
N GLY A 139 17.63 4.41 -3.49
CA GLY A 139 16.61 4.35 -4.55
C GLY A 139 17.04 3.50 -5.75
N LEU A 140 18.29 3.61 -6.21
CA LEU A 140 18.82 2.78 -7.30
C LEU A 140 18.95 1.31 -6.89
N ALA A 141 19.38 1.03 -5.67
CA ALA A 141 19.44 -0.33 -5.12
C ALA A 141 18.03 -0.95 -5.02
N ARG A 142 17.03 -0.15 -4.63
CA ARG A 142 15.63 -0.58 -4.61
C ARG A 142 15.11 -0.89 -6.02
N ARG A 143 15.43 -0.06 -7.01
CA ARG A 143 15.08 -0.32 -8.42
C ARG A 143 15.74 -1.60 -8.94
N LEU A 144 16.99 -1.88 -8.54
CA LEU A 144 17.66 -3.15 -8.85
C LEU A 144 16.91 -4.34 -8.22
N ASN A 145 16.50 -4.24 -6.95
CA ASN A 145 15.73 -5.27 -6.28
C ASN A 145 14.41 -5.56 -7.02
N ILE A 146 13.72 -4.52 -7.46
CA ILE A 146 12.51 -4.64 -8.29
C ILE A 146 12.82 -5.36 -9.61
N ALA A 147 13.86 -4.93 -10.34
CA ALA A 147 14.23 -5.55 -11.60
C ALA A 147 14.52 -7.04 -11.46
N CYS A 148 15.20 -7.44 -10.38
CA CYS A 148 15.45 -8.86 -10.08
C CYS A 148 14.16 -9.66 -9.87
N GLY A 149 13.16 -9.07 -9.19
CA GLY A 149 11.88 -9.73 -8.91
C GLY A 149 10.96 -9.87 -10.12
N ILE A 150 11.10 -9.00 -11.15
CA ILE A 150 10.17 -8.94 -12.29
C ILE A 150 10.78 -9.41 -13.62
N ALA A 151 12.11 -9.61 -13.70
CA ALA A 151 12.82 -9.86 -14.97
C ALA A 151 12.29 -11.06 -15.77
N HIS A 152 11.74 -12.08 -15.11
CA HIS A 152 11.17 -13.26 -15.75
C HIS A 152 9.71 -13.09 -16.23
N LYS A 153 9.14 -11.88 -16.11
CA LYS A 153 7.75 -11.51 -16.44
C LYS A 153 6.71 -12.37 -15.73
N PRO A 154 6.65 -12.29 -14.40
CA PRO A 154 5.67 -13.04 -13.62
C PRO A 154 4.24 -12.53 -13.85
N GLU A 155 3.26 -13.42 -13.69
CA GLU A 155 1.83 -13.10 -13.77
C GLU A 155 1.28 -12.52 -12.46
N LEU A 156 1.90 -12.88 -11.33
CA LEU A 156 1.56 -12.40 -9.99
C LEU A 156 2.82 -11.87 -9.30
N ILE A 157 2.78 -10.64 -8.78
CA ILE A 157 3.94 -10.00 -8.17
C ILE A 157 3.59 -9.54 -6.76
N PHE A 158 4.41 -9.92 -5.80
CA PHE A 158 4.33 -9.43 -4.43
C PHE A 158 5.40 -8.36 -4.19
N PHE A 159 4.97 -7.16 -3.86
CA PHE A 159 5.81 -6.06 -3.41
C PHE A 159 5.62 -5.87 -1.91
N ASP A 160 6.64 -6.20 -1.12
CA ASP A 160 6.60 -6.01 0.33
C ASP A 160 7.31 -4.69 0.69
N GLU A 161 6.52 -3.65 0.95
CA GLU A 161 6.94 -2.28 1.30
C GLU A 161 8.05 -1.72 0.38
N PRO A 162 7.84 -1.66 -0.95
CA PRO A 162 8.92 -1.39 -1.91
C PRO A 162 9.43 0.05 -1.90
N THR A 163 8.78 0.97 -1.19
CA THR A 163 9.08 2.40 -1.16
C THR A 163 9.67 2.89 0.16
N VAL A 164 9.82 1.98 1.13
CA VAL A 164 10.41 2.32 2.44
C VAL A 164 11.86 2.81 2.28
N ALA A 165 12.18 3.93 2.94
CA ALA A 165 13.49 4.58 2.90
C ALA A 165 13.95 5.03 1.49
N VAL A 166 13.00 5.33 0.61
CA VAL A 166 13.26 5.83 -0.75
C VAL A 166 12.87 7.30 -0.83
N ASP A 167 13.66 8.09 -1.55
CA ASP A 167 13.36 9.50 -1.78
C ASP A 167 12.07 9.70 -2.60
N PRO A 168 11.38 10.87 -2.52
CA PRO A 168 10.09 11.09 -3.17
C PRO A 168 10.12 10.87 -4.69
N GLN A 169 11.19 11.25 -5.37
CA GLN A 169 11.31 11.08 -6.83
C GLN A 169 11.41 9.60 -7.20
N SER A 170 12.25 8.84 -6.48
CA SER A 170 12.37 7.39 -6.69
C SER A 170 11.09 6.65 -6.31
N ARG A 171 10.39 7.10 -5.26
CA ARG A 171 9.07 6.57 -4.85
C ARG A 171 8.06 6.67 -5.99
N ASN A 172 7.87 7.87 -6.55
CA ASN A 172 6.92 8.08 -7.67
C ASN A 172 7.26 7.19 -8.87
N ALA A 173 8.54 7.09 -9.25
CA ALA A 173 8.97 6.24 -10.35
C ALA A 173 8.68 4.74 -10.09
N ILE A 174 8.78 4.28 -8.83
CA ILE A 174 8.41 2.91 -8.44
C ILE A 174 6.90 2.70 -8.59
N LEU A 175 6.08 3.61 -8.07
CA LEU A 175 4.62 3.52 -8.13
C LEU A 175 4.12 3.52 -9.59
N GLU A 176 4.64 4.41 -10.43
CA GLU A 176 4.37 4.43 -11.88
C GLU A 176 4.79 3.11 -12.55
N GLY A 177 5.94 2.56 -12.17
CA GLY A 177 6.40 1.26 -12.64
C GLY A 177 5.43 0.14 -12.28
N ILE A 178 4.91 0.11 -11.05
CA ILE A 178 3.93 -0.88 -10.60
C ILE A 178 2.63 -0.78 -11.39
N CYS A 179 2.15 0.45 -11.67
CA CYS A 179 0.98 0.65 -12.52
C CYS A 179 1.21 0.10 -13.94
N ARG A 180 2.40 0.33 -14.53
CA ARG A 180 2.74 -0.23 -15.85
C ARG A 180 2.75 -1.77 -15.86
N LEU A 181 3.26 -2.42 -14.81
CA LEU A 181 3.21 -3.90 -14.72
C LEU A 181 1.79 -4.42 -14.75
N ARG A 182 0.85 -3.77 -14.05
CA ARG A 182 -0.57 -4.10 -14.12
C ARG A 182 -1.12 -3.87 -15.54
N ASP A 183 -0.80 -2.77 -16.17
CA ASP A 183 -1.28 -2.44 -17.52
C ASP A 183 -0.75 -3.41 -18.57
N GLU A 184 0.41 -4.03 -18.31
CA GLU A 184 0.98 -5.14 -19.10
C GLU A 184 0.35 -6.51 -18.77
N GLY A 185 -0.61 -6.56 -17.83
CA GLY A 185 -1.40 -7.74 -17.49
C GLY A 185 -0.97 -8.48 -16.23
N ALA A 186 0.01 -8.00 -15.48
CA ALA A 186 0.38 -8.58 -14.20
C ALA A 186 -0.67 -8.26 -13.12
N THR A 187 -0.83 -9.17 -12.16
CA THR A 187 -1.55 -8.92 -10.92
C THR A 187 -0.54 -8.57 -9.84
N VAL A 188 -0.83 -7.56 -9.05
CA VAL A 188 0.08 -7.05 -8.04
C VAL A 188 -0.53 -7.13 -6.65
N VAL A 189 0.22 -7.66 -5.70
CA VAL A 189 -0.04 -7.53 -4.25
C VAL A 189 0.97 -6.53 -3.69
N TYR A 190 0.46 -5.42 -3.20
CA TYR A 190 1.26 -4.30 -2.72
C TYR A 190 1.06 -4.10 -1.24
N THR A 191 2.11 -4.23 -0.43
CA THR A 191 2.02 -3.88 1.00
C THR A 191 2.62 -2.51 1.24
N SER A 192 1.98 -1.75 2.08
CA SER A 192 2.49 -0.46 2.58
C SER A 192 1.85 -0.13 3.94
N HIS A 193 2.51 0.74 4.67
CA HIS A 193 1.93 1.48 5.78
C HIS A 193 1.67 2.96 5.37
N TYR A 194 2.06 3.37 4.16
CA TYR A 194 1.76 4.69 3.59
C TYR A 194 0.42 4.65 2.85
N MET A 195 -0.60 5.28 3.44
CA MET A 195 -1.96 5.26 2.90
C MET A 195 -2.07 5.96 1.55
N GLU A 196 -1.35 7.06 1.37
CA GLU A 196 -1.32 7.84 0.14
C GLU A 196 -0.88 7.01 -1.07
N GLU A 197 0.11 6.14 -0.90
CA GLU A 197 0.58 5.25 -1.97
C GLU A 197 -0.50 4.24 -2.36
N VAL A 198 -1.15 3.66 -1.36
CA VAL A 198 -2.22 2.67 -1.56
C VAL A 198 -3.44 3.30 -2.23
N GLU A 199 -3.83 4.52 -1.80
CA GLU A 199 -4.88 5.30 -2.46
C GLU A 199 -4.57 5.59 -3.93
N GLN A 200 -3.30 5.87 -4.22
CA GLN A 200 -2.87 6.28 -5.56
C GLN A 200 -2.92 5.13 -6.56
N ILE A 201 -2.49 3.92 -6.18
CA ILE A 201 -2.25 2.84 -7.16
C ILE A 201 -3.16 1.62 -7.00
N CYS A 202 -3.75 1.38 -5.81
CA CYS A 202 -4.50 0.16 -5.56
C CYS A 202 -5.95 0.28 -6.00
N SER A 203 -6.46 -0.74 -6.71
CA SER A 203 -7.86 -0.83 -7.11
C SER A 203 -8.76 -1.32 -5.98
N ARG A 204 -8.23 -2.23 -5.14
CA ARG A 204 -8.88 -2.73 -3.93
C ARG A 204 -7.87 -2.79 -2.80
N ILE A 205 -8.35 -2.60 -1.59
CA ILE A 205 -7.52 -2.42 -0.41
C ILE A 205 -8.09 -3.27 0.71
N MET A 206 -7.21 -3.90 1.47
CA MET A 206 -7.52 -4.58 2.71
C MET A 206 -6.77 -3.89 3.85
N ILE A 207 -7.49 -3.47 4.86
CA ILE A 207 -6.93 -2.87 6.07
C ILE A 207 -6.78 -3.97 7.12
N MET A 208 -5.58 -4.11 7.66
CA MET A 208 -5.22 -5.12 8.64
C MET A 208 -4.65 -4.50 9.92
N ASP A 209 -5.02 -5.06 11.07
CA ASP A 209 -4.36 -4.79 12.34
C ASP A 209 -4.41 -6.03 13.24
N GLY A 210 -3.32 -6.28 14.00
CA GLY A 210 -3.23 -7.40 14.95
C GLY A 210 -3.55 -8.78 14.35
N GLY A 211 -3.16 -9.01 13.08
CA GLY A 211 -3.40 -10.27 12.38
C GLY A 211 -4.81 -10.46 11.84
N ARG A 212 -5.67 -9.46 11.95
CA ARG A 212 -7.07 -9.49 11.51
C ARG A 212 -7.33 -8.55 10.36
N VAL A 213 -8.28 -8.91 9.51
CA VAL A 213 -8.84 -8.01 8.50
C VAL A 213 -9.89 -7.14 9.18
N LEU A 214 -9.71 -5.82 9.13
CA LEU A 214 -10.64 -4.84 9.69
C LEU A 214 -11.66 -4.38 8.66
N ALA A 215 -11.20 -4.09 7.45
CA ALA A 215 -12.06 -3.67 6.33
C ALA A 215 -11.42 -4.07 5.00
N GLN A 216 -12.24 -4.20 3.97
CA GLN A 216 -11.81 -4.47 2.59
C GLN A 216 -12.79 -3.85 1.61
N GLY A 217 -12.28 -3.24 0.55
CA GLY A 217 -13.09 -2.64 -0.51
C GLY A 217 -12.25 -1.81 -1.48
N THR A 218 -12.90 -1.15 -2.39
CA THR A 218 -12.30 -0.05 -3.17
C THR A 218 -12.06 1.16 -2.26
N ASN A 219 -11.27 2.12 -2.71
CA ASN A 219 -11.02 3.36 -1.97
C ASN A 219 -12.36 4.06 -1.58
N ASP A 220 -13.28 4.18 -2.54
CA ASP A 220 -14.58 4.81 -2.30
C ASP A 220 -15.48 4.02 -1.35
N GLU A 221 -15.46 2.67 -1.43
CA GLU A 221 -16.21 1.81 -0.51
C GLU A 221 -15.70 1.97 0.92
N LEU A 222 -14.39 1.96 1.12
CA LEU A 222 -13.78 2.14 2.45
C LEU A 222 -14.10 3.52 3.04
N LYS A 223 -13.98 4.58 2.25
CA LYS A 223 -14.32 5.96 2.68
C LYS A 223 -15.80 6.14 3.04
N ARG A 224 -16.69 5.34 2.46
CA ARG A 224 -18.13 5.34 2.81
C ARG A 224 -18.47 4.54 4.07
N MET A 225 -17.53 3.76 4.62
CA MET A 225 -17.75 3.00 5.85
C MET A 225 -17.72 3.87 7.10
N ILE A 226 -17.14 5.07 7.01
CA ILE A 226 -17.00 6.02 8.11
C ILE A 226 -18.07 7.10 8.07
N GLN A 227 -18.34 7.71 9.24
CA GLN A 227 -19.33 8.78 9.34
C GLN A 227 -18.84 10.09 8.75
N MET A 228 -17.53 10.32 8.79
CA MET A 228 -16.92 11.53 8.24
C MET A 228 -17.08 11.55 6.72
N GLY A 229 -17.76 12.57 6.21
CA GLY A 229 -17.93 12.80 4.77
C GLY A 229 -17.02 13.89 4.22
N GLU A 230 -16.55 14.82 5.07
CA GLU A 230 -15.76 15.98 4.68
C GLU A 230 -14.87 16.45 5.82
N LYS A 231 -13.65 16.86 5.49
CA LYS A 231 -12.73 17.54 6.39
C LYS A 231 -12.52 18.97 5.92
N ILE A 232 -12.82 19.95 6.81
CA ILE A 232 -12.69 21.37 6.50
C ILE A 232 -11.63 21.98 7.41
N VAL A 233 -10.67 22.66 6.82
CA VAL A 233 -9.56 23.32 7.50
C VAL A 233 -9.63 24.82 7.19
N ILE A 234 -9.70 25.65 8.23
CA ILE A 234 -9.80 27.09 8.11
C ILE A 234 -8.67 27.76 8.89
N GLU A 235 -7.84 28.54 8.21
CA GLU A 235 -6.91 29.43 8.89
C GLU A 235 -7.72 30.59 9.53
N VAL A 236 -7.47 30.86 10.81
CA VAL A 236 -8.21 31.84 11.58
C VAL A 236 -7.25 32.72 12.41
N GLY A 237 -7.71 33.90 12.76
CA GLY A 237 -7.05 34.73 13.78
C GLY A 237 -7.36 34.24 15.21
N GLU A 238 -7.50 35.18 16.13
CA GLU A 238 -8.02 34.86 17.47
C GLU A 238 -9.48 34.41 17.37
N VAL A 239 -9.81 33.29 17.98
CA VAL A 239 -11.16 32.72 17.97
C VAL A 239 -11.76 32.81 19.35
N PRO A 240 -12.82 33.59 19.56
CA PRO A 240 -13.55 33.67 20.83
C PRO A 240 -14.12 32.31 21.21
N SER A 241 -14.17 32.01 22.51
CA SER A 241 -14.76 30.76 23.02
C SER A 241 -16.23 30.58 22.62
N ALA A 242 -16.97 31.70 22.51
CA ALA A 242 -18.35 31.69 22.01
C ALA A 242 -18.45 31.20 20.56
N ALA A 243 -17.51 31.58 19.68
CA ALA A 243 -17.45 31.15 18.30
C ALA A 243 -17.14 29.63 18.22
N LEU A 244 -16.19 29.14 19.03
CA LEU A 244 -15.90 27.70 19.12
C LEU A 244 -17.12 26.90 19.56
N GLY A 245 -17.85 27.38 20.57
CA GLY A 245 -19.09 26.76 21.03
C GLY A 245 -20.18 26.74 19.95
N ALA A 246 -20.32 27.84 19.19
CA ALA A 246 -21.30 27.92 18.11
C ALA A 246 -21.01 26.93 16.98
N VAL A 247 -19.77 26.87 16.49
CA VAL A 247 -19.41 25.94 15.40
C VAL A 247 -19.42 24.49 15.86
N ALA A 248 -19.03 24.18 17.10
CA ALA A 248 -19.06 22.81 17.64
C ALA A 248 -20.51 22.32 17.86
N SER A 249 -21.49 23.20 17.95
CA SER A 249 -22.91 22.85 18.11
C SER A 249 -23.66 22.64 16.78
N LEU A 250 -23.02 22.85 15.64
CA LEU A 250 -23.63 22.60 14.34
C LEU A 250 -23.92 21.10 14.18
N PRO A 251 -25.12 20.70 13.70
CA PRO A 251 -25.58 19.30 13.75
C PRO A 251 -24.76 18.34 12.91
N HIS A 252 -24.05 18.84 11.90
CA HIS A 252 -23.22 18.02 10.98
C HIS A 252 -21.73 18.06 11.33
N VAL A 253 -21.31 18.76 12.38
CA VAL A 253 -19.92 18.76 12.87
C VAL A 253 -19.73 17.60 13.84
N LEU A 254 -18.91 16.62 13.47
CA LEU A 254 -18.59 15.44 14.26
C LEU A 254 -17.49 15.73 15.29
N ASP A 255 -16.46 16.47 14.85
CA ASP A 255 -15.33 16.85 15.69
C ASP A 255 -14.77 18.21 15.29
N LEU A 256 -14.21 18.92 16.26
CA LEU A 256 -13.56 20.22 16.11
C LEU A 256 -12.22 20.23 16.85
N SER A 257 -11.15 20.36 16.10
CA SER A 257 -9.81 20.62 16.64
C SER A 257 -9.40 22.06 16.39
N ALA A 258 -8.97 22.76 17.47
CA ALA A 258 -8.48 24.12 17.41
C ALA A 258 -7.00 24.16 17.78
N THR A 259 -6.17 24.66 16.87
CA THR A 259 -4.75 24.92 17.10
C THR A 259 -4.47 26.42 16.92
N ALA A 260 -3.25 26.88 17.25
CA ALA A 260 -2.90 28.28 17.08
C ALA A 260 -2.98 28.69 15.60
N GLY A 261 -4.01 29.46 15.24
CA GLY A 261 -4.23 29.99 13.89
C GLY A 261 -5.00 29.09 12.94
N GLN A 262 -5.56 27.96 13.40
CA GLN A 262 -6.26 27.01 12.53
C GLN A 262 -7.37 26.27 13.26
N LEU A 263 -8.52 26.15 12.58
CA LEU A 263 -9.61 25.26 12.96
C LEU A 263 -9.71 24.11 11.97
N THR A 264 -9.86 22.89 12.47
CA THR A 264 -10.08 21.68 11.66
C THR A 264 -11.40 21.06 12.08
N PHE A 265 -12.28 20.85 11.12
CA PHE A 265 -13.61 20.26 11.30
C PHE A 265 -13.64 18.90 10.62
N SER A 266 -14.17 17.90 11.29
CA SER A 266 -14.63 16.65 10.70
C SER A 266 -16.16 16.72 10.63
N CYS A 267 -16.72 16.61 9.43
CA CYS A 267 -18.15 16.78 9.19
C CYS A 267 -18.78 15.53 8.57
N GLU A 268 -20.07 15.29 8.83
CA GLU A 268 -20.86 14.36 8.05
C GLU A 268 -20.98 14.82 6.59
N ALA A 269 -21.33 13.92 5.67
CA ALA A 269 -21.56 14.30 4.27
C ALA A 269 -22.80 15.20 4.14
N SER A 270 -22.60 16.49 4.00
CA SER A 270 -23.68 17.47 3.81
C SER A 270 -23.25 18.57 2.84
N PRO A 271 -24.14 19.04 1.95
CA PRO A 271 -23.81 20.07 0.97
C PRO A 271 -23.60 21.47 1.59
N HIS A 272 -23.95 21.67 2.85
CA HIS A 272 -23.93 22.98 3.51
C HIS A 272 -22.83 23.15 4.56
N ASN A 273 -22.02 22.13 4.83
CA ASN A 273 -21.00 22.15 5.88
C ASN A 273 -20.16 23.43 5.91
N LEU A 274 -19.51 23.72 4.78
CA LEU A 274 -18.65 24.90 4.67
C LEU A 274 -19.43 26.21 4.89
N THR A 275 -20.61 26.32 4.31
CA THR A 275 -21.44 27.54 4.41
C THR A 275 -21.83 27.78 5.84
N ASP A 276 -22.37 26.79 6.53
CA ASP A 276 -22.87 26.91 7.90
C ASP A 276 -21.75 27.24 8.90
N ILE A 277 -20.56 26.60 8.71
CA ILE A 277 -19.37 26.88 9.52
C ILE A 277 -18.91 28.34 9.29
N LEU A 278 -18.85 28.79 8.04
CA LEU A 278 -18.42 30.14 7.71
C LEU A 278 -19.39 31.20 8.26
N ASP A 279 -20.69 30.95 8.17
CA ASP A 279 -21.71 31.86 8.68
C ASP A 279 -21.67 31.97 10.22
N ALA A 280 -21.44 30.83 10.89
CA ALA A 280 -21.25 30.78 12.34
C ALA A 280 -19.99 31.57 12.77
N LEU A 281 -18.85 31.37 12.09
CA LEU A 281 -17.60 32.10 12.40
C LEU A 281 -17.72 33.61 12.12
N ARG A 282 -18.36 34.00 11.01
CA ARG A 282 -18.60 35.40 10.64
C ARG A 282 -19.51 36.11 11.63
N SER A 283 -20.52 35.42 12.16
CA SER A 283 -21.44 36.02 13.15
C SER A 283 -20.74 36.37 14.48
N HIS A 284 -19.52 35.87 14.68
CA HIS A 284 -18.67 36.17 15.84
C HIS A 284 -17.44 37.00 15.49
N ASP A 285 -17.42 37.66 14.31
CA ASP A 285 -16.33 38.50 13.81
C ASP A 285 -14.97 37.83 13.78
N VAL A 286 -14.90 36.49 13.54
CA VAL A 286 -13.64 35.73 13.44
C VAL A 286 -12.96 36.04 12.10
N PRO A 287 -11.71 36.56 12.10
CA PRO A 287 -10.97 36.77 10.87
C PRO A 287 -10.62 35.41 10.19
N LEU A 288 -11.05 35.26 8.93
CA LEU A 288 -10.85 34.05 8.15
C LEU A 288 -9.69 34.24 7.18
N GLY A 289 -8.77 33.23 7.14
CA GLY A 289 -7.70 33.12 6.18
C GLY A 289 -8.03 32.14 5.07
N ARG A 290 -7.09 31.23 4.76
CA ARG A 290 -7.29 30.22 3.74
C ARG A 290 -8.24 29.13 4.23
N ILE A 291 -8.98 28.57 3.28
CA ILE A 291 -9.96 27.52 3.53
C ILE A 291 -9.64 26.34 2.62
N TYR A 292 -9.58 25.16 3.21
CA TYR A 292 -9.39 23.89 2.51
C TYR A 292 -10.54 22.97 2.87
N SER A 293 -11.11 22.31 1.87
CA SER A 293 -12.11 21.27 2.04
C SER A 293 -11.66 20.07 1.23
N GLU A 294 -11.64 18.92 1.86
CA GLU A 294 -11.17 17.65 1.25
C GLU A 294 -12.04 16.48 1.69
N PRO A 295 -12.26 15.49 0.82
CA PRO A 295 -12.93 14.25 1.22
C PRO A 295 -12.06 13.49 2.23
N PRO A 296 -12.66 12.53 2.98
CA PRO A 296 -11.91 11.69 3.90
C PRO A 296 -10.82 10.88 3.18
N THR A 297 -9.73 10.65 3.88
CA THR A 297 -8.59 9.83 3.45
C THR A 297 -8.69 8.42 4.03
N LEU A 298 -7.87 7.48 3.53
CA LEU A 298 -7.74 6.16 4.19
C LEU A 298 -7.19 6.26 5.62
N ASN A 299 -6.46 7.34 5.94
CA ASN A 299 -6.00 7.59 7.31
C ASN A 299 -7.19 7.85 8.24
N ASP A 300 -8.18 8.62 7.77
CA ASP A 300 -9.39 8.87 8.53
C ASP A 300 -10.21 7.58 8.72
N VAL A 301 -10.27 6.73 7.68
CA VAL A 301 -10.90 5.40 7.76
C VAL A 301 -10.20 4.52 8.80
N PHE A 302 -8.88 4.46 8.77
CA PHE A 302 -8.10 3.66 9.70
C PHE A 302 -8.27 4.16 11.15
N LEU A 303 -8.21 5.47 11.36
CA LEU A 303 -8.39 6.10 12.66
C LEU A 303 -9.77 5.80 13.25
N GLU A 304 -10.84 5.93 12.46
CA GLU A 304 -12.20 5.69 12.94
C GLU A 304 -12.44 4.21 13.28
N ILE A 305 -11.89 3.28 12.48
CA ILE A 305 -12.06 1.84 12.71
C ILE A 305 -11.23 1.35 13.92
N THR A 306 -10.02 1.89 14.12
CA THR A 306 -9.08 1.39 15.15
C THR A 306 -9.04 2.24 16.41
N GLY A 307 -9.56 3.48 16.38
CA GLY A 307 -9.45 4.47 17.44
C GLY A 307 -8.03 5.01 17.66
N ARG A 308 -7.11 4.77 16.74
CA ARG A 308 -5.70 5.22 16.81
C ARG A 308 -5.12 5.51 15.43
N GLU A 309 -4.23 6.48 15.36
CA GLU A 309 -3.48 6.77 14.13
C GLU A 309 -2.53 5.63 13.77
N LEU A 310 -2.26 5.48 12.48
CA LEU A 310 -1.22 4.60 11.99
C LEU A 310 0.13 5.20 12.43
N ARG A 311 0.81 4.55 13.37
CA ARG A 311 2.14 4.97 13.82
C ARG A 311 3.20 4.19 13.07
N ASP A 312 4.23 4.91 12.62
CA ASP A 312 5.45 4.38 12.00
C ASP A 312 6.21 3.40 12.92
#